data_81b6fdb05901d8e447468864c54f03eb
#
_entry.id   81b6fdb05901d8e447468864c54f03eb
#
_cell.length_a   1.000
_cell.length_b   1.000
_cell.length_c   1.000
_cell.angle_alpha   90.00
_cell.angle_beta   90.00
_cell.angle_gamma   90.00
#
_symmetry.space_group_name_H-M   'P 1'
#
loop_
_entity.id
_entity.type
_entity.pdbx_description
1 polymer ?
#
loop_
_entity_poly.entity_id
_entity_poly.type
_entity_poly.pdbx_seq_one_letter_code
_entity_poly.pdbx_strand_id
1 'polypeptide(L)'
;TPEKLDFLIRQDHPSLDNLKLVVLDEAHNIGSKDRGSKFELLLSAIKQKRNKVDFLLLSPFIKNAKNIAQWLGNDDSNSMDIQVQWTPNKQFISYGYFGNKGKEQKLVYLPSARNKIVDKPLELQFNNNPYSIKEIFGEKNLKQVHRTLVAVEHFYNIGNVLVLCDKPDTAEKYVKNLIEYNEKNSFLEN
;
A
#
# COMPACT_ATOMS: atom_id res chain seq x y z
N THR A 1 13.09 14.16 9.07
CA THR A 1 13.38 12.74 8.74
C THR A 1 13.95 12.04 9.95
N PRO A 2 13.80 10.70 10.07
CA PRO A 2 14.37 9.91 11.16
C PRO A 2 15.89 10.09 11.31
N GLU A 3 16.61 10.19 10.20
CA GLU A 3 18.05 10.36 10.19
C GLU A 3 18.48 11.70 10.82
N LYS A 4 17.73 12.77 10.54
CA LYS A 4 17.98 14.07 11.15
C LYS A 4 17.70 14.05 12.65
N LEU A 5 16.63 13.39 13.06
CA LEU A 5 16.28 13.27 14.49
C LEU A 5 17.33 12.43 15.23
N ASP A 6 17.79 11.31 14.64
CA ASP A 6 18.87 10.48 15.22
C ASP A 6 20.15 11.30 15.42
N PHE A 7 20.53 12.11 14.43
CA PHE A 7 21.67 13.01 14.54
C PHE A 7 21.51 14.01 15.69
N LEU A 8 20.37 14.67 15.81
CA LEU A 8 20.09 15.64 16.87
C LEU A 8 20.08 14.99 18.27
N ILE A 9 19.52 13.79 18.39
CA ILE A 9 19.52 13.03 19.65
C ILE A 9 20.94 12.65 20.08
N ARG A 10 21.78 12.22 19.15
CA ARG A 10 23.19 11.85 19.44
C ARG A 10 24.02 13.03 19.86
N GLN A 11 23.73 14.21 19.31
CA GLN A 11 24.43 15.46 19.64
C GLN A 11 23.88 16.17 20.87
N ASP A 12 22.87 15.61 21.55
CA ASP A 12 22.14 16.27 22.65
C ASP A 12 21.77 17.72 22.28
N HIS A 13 21.26 17.92 21.08
CA HIS A 13 21.01 19.24 20.53
C HIS A 13 19.95 19.99 21.35
N PRO A 14 20.16 21.29 21.72
CA PRO A 14 19.25 22.05 22.58
C PRO A 14 17.80 22.15 22.08
N SER A 15 17.56 22.04 20.77
CA SER A 15 16.20 22.05 20.23
C SER A 15 15.32 20.89 20.74
N LEU A 16 15.91 19.87 21.35
CA LEU A 16 15.21 18.72 21.88
C LEU A 16 14.99 18.78 23.41
N ASP A 17 15.44 19.85 24.09
CA ASP A 17 15.30 19.95 25.56
C ASP A 17 13.86 19.97 26.03
N ASN A 18 12.97 20.52 25.22
CA ASN A 18 11.53 20.58 25.49
C ASN A 18 10.71 19.54 24.70
N LEU A 19 11.36 18.51 24.16
CA LEU A 19 10.67 17.42 23.47
C LEU A 19 9.76 16.67 24.43
N LYS A 20 8.45 16.66 24.17
CA LYS A 20 7.44 15.98 24.97
C LYS A 20 6.70 14.87 24.24
N LEU A 21 6.59 14.99 22.92
CA LEU A 21 5.87 14.02 22.09
C LEU A 21 6.66 13.74 20.82
N VAL A 22 6.78 12.47 20.51
CA VAL A 22 7.28 11.97 19.22
C VAL A 22 6.14 11.28 18.48
N VAL A 23 5.82 11.79 17.29
CA VAL A 23 4.84 11.17 16.40
C VAL A 23 5.58 10.43 15.30
N LEU A 24 5.35 9.13 15.17
CA LEU A 24 5.87 8.30 14.10
C LEU A 24 4.71 7.87 13.20
N ASP A 25 4.66 8.47 12.01
CA ASP A 25 3.77 8.03 10.96
C ASP A 25 4.36 6.83 10.21
N GLU A 26 3.49 6.00 9.62
CA GLU A 26 3.86 4.75 8.95
C GLU A 26 4.70 3.82 9.85
N ALA A 27 4.30 3.68 11.11
CA ALA A 27 5.05 2.94 12.12
C ALA A 27 5.22 1.44 11.83
N HIS A 28 4.52 0.88 10.83
CA HIS A 28 4.76 -0.48 10.34
C HIS A 28 6.19 -0.68 9.78
N ASN A 29 6.89 0.42 9.45
CA ASN A 29 8.29 0.37 9.04
C ASN A 29 9.24 -0.09 10.16
N ILE A 30 8.84 -0.09 11.43
CA ILE A 30 9.63 -0.63 12.55
C ILE A 30 9.98 -2.11 12.29
N GLY A 31 9.05 -2.92 11.74
CA GLY A 31 9.30 -4.32 11.42
C GLY A 31 9.94 -4.57 10.06
N SER A 32 10.34 -3.54 9.31
CA SER A 32 10.92 -3.71 7.97
C SER A 32 12.38 -4.18 8.02
N LYS A 33 12.79 -4.99 7.02
CA LYS A 33 14.16 -5.52 6.96
C LYS A 33 15.22 -4.44 6.78
N ASP A 34 14.91 -3.37 6.05
CA ASP A 34 15.91 -2.39 5.66
C ASP A 34 16.00 -1.20 6.62
N ARG A 35 14.87 -0.74 7.14
CA ARG A 35 14.77 0.45 7.99
C ARG A 35 14.35 0.18 9.43
N GLY A 36 13.81 -1.01 9.72
CA GLY A 36 13.22 -1.33 11.02
C GLY A 36 14.20 -1.16 12.17
N SER A 37 15.39 -1.72 12.04
CA SER A 37 16.43 -1.60 13.09
C SER A 37 16.85 -0.14 13.37
N LYS A 38 16.84 0.73 12.37
CA LYS A 38 17.14 2.15 12.55
C LYS A 38 16.04 2.86 13.34
N PHE A 39 14.76 2.54 13.07
CA PHE A 39 13.63 3.07 13.83
C PHE A 39 13.67 2.58 15.27
N GLU A 40 13.92 1.30 15.51
CA GLU A 40 14.02 0.72 16.85
C GLU A 40 15.13 1.37 17.65
N LEU A 41 16.33 1.52 17.07
CA LEU A 41 17.46 2.18 17.72
C LEU A 41 17.16 3.65 18.02
N LEU A 42 16.55 4.38 17.10
CA LEU A 42 16.16 5.77 17.30
C LEU A 42 15.15 5.92 18.44
N LEU A 43 14.08 5.13 18.44
CA LEU A 43 13.04 5.17 19.50
C LEU A 43 13.64 4.77 20.86
N SER A 44 14.51 3.76 20.90
CA SER A 44 15.23 3.35 22.11
C SER A 44 16.13 4.48 22.63
N ALA A 45 16.87 5.16 21.76
CA ALA A 45 17.74 6.25 22.12
C ALA A 45 16.94 7.44 22.69
N ILE A 46 15.80 7.76 22.08
CA ILE A 46 14.90 8.81 22.57
C ILE A 46 14.38 8.43 23.97
N LYS A 47 13.87 7.22 24.12
CA LYS A 47 13.33 6.72 25.41
C LYS A 47 14.39 6.77 26.51
N GLN A 48 15.63 6.36 26.20
CA GLN A 48 16.72 6.35 27.16
C GLN A 48 17.17 7.76 27.57
N LYS A 49 17.30 8.66 26.60
CA LYS A 49 17.80 10.02 26.86
C LYS A 49 16.74 10.99 27.35
N ARG A 50 15.47 10.74 27.02
CA ARG A 50 14.32 11.62 27.27
C ARG A 50 13.17 10.82 27.85
N ASN A 51 13.30 10.35 29.09
CA ASN A 51 12.35 9.44 29.76
C ASN A 51 10.94 10.01 30.01
N LYS A 52 10.72 11.30 29.75
CA LYS A 52 9.42 11.99 29.88
C LYS A 52 8.75 12.25 28.53
N VAL A 53 9.25 11.68 27.46
CA VAL A 53 8.69 11.84 26.11
C VAL A 53 7.62 10.79 25.90
N ASP A 54 6.47 11.23 25.43
CA ASP A 54 5.39 10.37 24.98
C ASP A 54 5.60 9.97 23.51
N PHE A 55 5.06 8.81 23.13
CA PHE A 55 5.12 8.31 21.76
C PHE A 55 3.73 8.09 21.20
N LEU A 56 3.47 8.61 20.01
CA LEU A 56 2.27 8.34 19.22
C LEU A 56 2.69 7.69 17.90
N LEU A 57 2.31 6.43 17.71
CA LEU A 57 2.59 5.66 16.52
C LEU A 57 1.32 5.52 15.68
N LEU A 58 1.38 5.95 14.42
CA LEU A 58 0.29 5.85 13.47
C LEU A 58 0.63 4.80 12.41
N SER A 59 -0.27 3.85 12.19
CA SER A 59 -0.04 2.82 11.19
C SER A 59 -1.34 2.13 10.77
N PRO A 60 -1.51 1.83 9.48
CA PRO A 60 -2.62 1.00 9.03
C PRO A 60 -2.45 -0.49 9.40
N PHE A 61 -1.20 -0.96 9.64
CA PHE A 61 -0.87 -2.38 9.79
C PHE A 61 0.27 -2.61 10.80
N ILE A 62 -0.05 -2.78 12.08
CA ILE A 62 0.92 -3.27 13.07
C ILE A 62 0.35 -4.53 13.72
N LYS A 63 1.00 -5.68 13.52
CA LYS A 63 0.55 -6.96 14.10
C LYS A 63 0.77 -7.06 15.60
N ASN A 64 1.81 -6.39 16.12
CA ASN A 64 2.24 -6.44 17.52
C ASN A 64 2.13 -5.08 18.23
N ALA A 65 1.08 -4.31 17.91
CA ALA A 65 0.87 -2.96 18.44
C ALA A 65 0.96 -2.90 19.97
N LYS A 66 0.34 -3.85 20.67
CA LYS A 66 0.38 -3.95 22.13
C LYS A 66 1.81 -4.06 22.68
N ASN A 67 2.63 -4.93 22.08
CA ASN A 67 4.02 -5.12 22.54
C ASN A 67 4.87 -3.86 22.29
N ILE A 68 4.64 -3.17 21.18
CA ILE A 68 5.33 -1.92 20.87
C ILE A 68 4.89 -0.82 21.85
N ALA A 69 3.61 -0.70 22.12
CA ALA A 69 3.09 0.26 23.10
C ALA A 69 3.69 0.01 24.48
N GLN A 70 3.73 -1.23 24.97
CA GLN A 70 4.37 -1.60 26.23
C GLN A 70 5.87 -1.33 26.22
N TRP A 71 6.57 -1.63 25.12
CA TRP A 71 8.00 -1.36 25.00
C TRP A 71 8.33 0.13 25.06
N LEU A 72 7.55 0.99 24.43
CA LEU A 72 7.77 2.44 24.40
C LEU A 72 7.19 3.14 25.64
N GLY A 73 6.16 2.59 26.25
CA GLY A 73 5.53 3.16 27.42
C GLY A 73 6.46 3.21 28.62
N ASN A 74 6.24 4.20 29.48
CA ASN A 74 6.99 4.37 30.72
C ASN A 74 6.30 3.67 31.92
N ASP A 75 5.02 3.37 31.76
CA ASP A 75 4.20 2.68 32.74
C ASP A 75 3.15 1.84 31.97
N ASP A 76 2.97 0.59 32.34
CA ASP A 76 2.03 -0.34 31.71
C ASP A 76 0.57 0.16 31.75
N SER A 77 0.22 0.98 32.75
CA SER A 77 -1.12 1.56 32.89
C SER A 77 -1.44 2.64 31.85
N ASN A 78 -0.42 3.29 31.28
CA ASN A 78 -0.58 4.42 30.35
C ASN A 78 -0.30 4.06 28.89
N SER A 79 0.11 2.81 28.63
CA SER A 79 0.41 2.35 27.28
C SER A 79 -0.77 1.59 26.70
N MET A 80 -1.34 2.11 25.60
CA MET A 80 -2.47 1.46 24.94
C MET A 80 -2.28 1.34 23.44
N ASP A 81 -2.81 0.26 22.89
CA ASP A 81 -3.03 0.12 21.46
C ASP A 81 -4.50 0.43 21.12
N ILE A 82 -4.71 1.34 20.18
CA ILE A 82 -6.04 1.73 19.73
C ILE A 82 -6.21 1.17 18.31
N GLN A 83 -7.12 0.21 18.17
CA GLN A 83 -7.46 -0.37 16.88
C GLN A 83 -8.82 0.13 16.41
N VAL A 84 -8.83 0.89 15.33
CA VAL A 84 -10.06 1.39 14.72
C VAL A 84 -10.44 0.45 13.59
N GLN A 85 -11.58 -0.23 13.72
CA GLN A 85 -12.10 -1.12 12.67
C GLN A 85 -12.88 -0.38 11.58
N TRP A 86 -13.17 0.91 11.79
CA TRP A 86 -13.88 1.71 10.84
C TRP A 86 -12.96 2.13 9.67
N THR A 87 -13.46 2.00 8.46
CA THR A 87 -12.83 2.52 7.26
C THR A 87 -13.79 3.50 6.59
N PRO A 88 -13.31 4.69 6.15
CA PRO A 88 -14.18 5.70 5.53
C PRO A 88 -14.82 5.21 4.23
N ASN A 89 -14.15 4.31 3.53
CA ASN A 89 -14.59 3.80 2.24
C ASN A 89 -14.77 2.28 2.29
N LYS A 90 -15.77 1.79 1.56
CA LYS A 90 -15.91 0.36 1.29
C LYS A 90 -14.77 -0.07 0.37
N GLN A 91 -14.03 -1.09 0.78
CA GLN A 91 -12.93 -1.64 0.00
C GLN A 91 -13.28 -3.04 -0.47
N PHE A 92 -13.14 -3.27 -1.77
CA PHE A 92 -13.26 -4.59 -2.37
C PHE A 92 -11.88 -5.04 -2.81
N ILE A 93 -11.50 -6.24 -2.42
CA ILE A 93 -10.26 -6.86 -2.86
C ILE A 93 -10.64 -7.87 -3.95
N SER A 94 -9.98 -7.76 -5.08
CA SER A 94 -10.18 -8.70 -6.18
C SER A 94 -8.84 -9.04 -6.84
N TYR A 95 -8.82 -10.15 -7.56
CA TYR A 95 -7.69 -10.48 -8.43
C TYR A 95 -8.19 -10.88 -9.81
N GLY A 96 -7.43 -10.51 -10.82
CA GLY A 96 -7.68 -10.92 -12.20
C GLY A 96 -7.01 -12.26 -12.50
N TYR A 97 -7.78 -13.22 -13.00
CA TYR A 97 -7.29 -14.49 -13.51
C TYR A 97 -7.40 -14.52 -15.04
N PHE A 98 -6.31 -14.87 -15.71
CA PHE A 98 -6.23 -14.97 -17.16
C PHE A 98 -5.60 -16.31 -17.53
N GLY A 99 -6.44 -17.32 -17.71
CA GLY A 99 -6.05 -18.69 -18.03
C GLY A 99 -6.37 -19.11 -19.46
N ASN A 100 -5.97 -20.31 -19.81
CA ASN A 100 -6.34 -21.03 -21.01
C ASN A 100 -6.25 -20.18 -22.32
N LYS A 101 -5.12 -19.47 -22.49
CA LYS A 101 -4.87 -18.57 -23.65
C LYS A 101 -5.99 -17.54 -23.88
N GLY A 102 -6.58 -17.02 -22.82
CA GLY A 102 -7.62 -15.99 -22.86
C GLY A 102 -9.06 -16.52 -23.01
N LYS A 103 -9.25 -17.83 -23.02
CA LYS A 103 -10.60 -18.43 -22.98
C LYS A 103 -11.24 -18.35 -21.60
N GLU A 104 -10.42 -18.28 -20.56
CA GLU A 104 -10.83 -18.11 -19.18
C GLU A 104 -10.27 -16.81 -18.65
N GLN A 105 -11.13 -15.84 -18.46
CA GLN A 105 -10.78 -14.56 -17.87
C GLN A 105 -11.82 -14.20 -16.83
N LYS A 106 -11.36 -14.01 -15.60
CA LYS A 106 -12.24 -13.77 -14.47
C LYS A 106 -11.67 -12.70 -13.57
N LEU A 107 -12.55 -11.84 -13.06
CA LEU A 107 -12.28 -10.97 -11.95
C LEU A 107 -12.94 -11.58 -10.72
N VAL A 108 -12.13 -12.02 -9.78
CA VAL A 108 -12.64 -12.69 -8.57
C VAL A 108 -12.56 -11.71 -7.40
N TYR A 109 -13.73 -11.33 -6.89
CA TYR A 109 -13.84 -10.55 -5.66
C TYR A 109 -13.74 -11.46 -4.46
N LEU A 110 -12.87 -11.10 -3.53
CA LEU A 110 -12.69 -11.85 -2.29
C LEU A 110 -13.68 -11.39 -1.23
N PRO A 111 -14.26 -12.32 -0.46
CA PRO A 111 -15.03 -11.99 0.73
C PRO A 111 -14.16 -11.19 1.69
N SER A 112 -14.68 -10.10 2.23
CA SER A 112 -14.01 -9.31 3.24
C SER A 112 -14.73 -9.43 4.57
N ALA A 113 -14.02 -9.77 5.63
CA ALA A 113 -14.55 -9.78 6.99
C ALA A 113 -15.10 -8.40 7.43
N ARG A 114 -14.65 -7.33 6.76
CA ARG A 114 -15.08 -5.94 7.01
C ARG A 114 -16.26 -5.50 6.15
N ASN A 115 -16.53 -6.20 5.05
CA ASN A 115 -17.61 -5.89 4.11
C ASN A 115 -18.51 -7.10 3.94
N LYS A 116 -19.65 -7.09 4.62
CA LYS A 116 -20.67 -8.15 4.50
C LYS A 116 -21.37 -8.20 3.13
N ILE A 117 -20.93 -7.41 2.16
CA ILE A 117 -21.54 -7.33 0.83
C ILE A 117 -21.14 -8.51 -0.06
N VAL A 118 -19.96 -9.10 0.19
CA VAL A 118 -19.47 -10.27 -0.54
C VAL A 118 -19.23 -11.39 0.45
N ASP A 119 -20.26 -12.23 0.67
CA ASP A 119 -20.16 -13.38 1.58
C ASP A 119 -19.45 -14.58 0.94
N LYS A 120 -19.42 -14.63 -0.39
CA LYS A 120 -18.75 -15.67 -1.19
C LYS A 120 -17.96 -15.02 -2.30
N PRO A 121 -16.91 -15.67 -2.82
CA PRO A 121 -16.21 -15.17 -4.01
C PRO A 121 -17.20 -14.91 -5.14
N LEU A 122 -17.18 -13.69 -5.66
CA LEU A 122 -17.96 -13.30 -6.82
C LEU A 122 -17.05 -13.29 -8.04
N GLU A 123 -17.40 -14.06 -9.05
CA GLU A 123 -16.65 -14.10 -10.32
C GLU A 123 -17.38 -13.25 -11.35
N LEU A 124 -16.67 -12.29 -11.93
CA LEU A 124 -17.10 -11.50 -13.07
C LEU A 124 -16.15 -11.72 -14.24
N GLN A 125 -16.64 -11.58 -15.45
CA GLN A 125 -15.79 -11.63 -16.64
C GLN A 125 -15.30 -10.23 -17.01
N PHE A 126 -14.07 -10.14 -17.47
CA PHE A 126 -13.56 -8.92 -18.09
C PHE A 126 -14.21 -8.73 -19.48
N ASN A 127 -14.39 -7.47 -19.89
CA ASN A 127 -14.94 -7.13 -21.20
C ASN A 127 -13.97 -7.47 -22.34
N ASN A 128 -12.67 -7.45 -22.05
CA ASN A 128 -11.63 -7.72 -23.02
C ASN A 128 -10.60 -8.72 -22.48
N ASN A 129 -9.70 -9.18 -23.33
CA ASN A 129 -8.72 -10.20 -22.94
C ASN A 129 -7.28 -9.79 -23.30
N PRO A 130 -6.29 -10.12 -22.44
CA PRO A 130 -4.93 -9.66 -22.62
C PRO A 130 -4.22 -10.26 -23.84
N TYR A 131 -4.72 -11.34 -24.41
CA TYR A 131 -4.17 -11.91 -25.64
C TYR A 131 -4.58 -11.09 -26.88
N SER A 132 -5.81 -10.58 -26.93
CA SER A 132 -6.25 -9.65 -27.96
C SER A 132 -5.45 -8.35 -27.89
N ILE A 133 -5.25 -7.80 -26.67
CA ILE A 133 -4.41 -6.61 -26.48
C ILE A 133 -2.98 -6.89 -26.93
N LYS A 134 -2.39 -8.02 -26.58
CA LYS A 134 -1.05 -8.41 -27.03
C LYS A 134 -0.94 -8.41 -28.56
N GLU A 135 -1.97 -8.88 -29.27
CA GLU A 135 -2.02 -8.91 -30.73
C GLU A 135 -2.06 -7.49 -31.34
N ILE A 136 -2.78 -6.57 -30.72
CA ILE A 136 -2.82 -5.15 -31.10
C ILE A 136 -1.40 -4.53 -31.09
N PHE A 137 -0.58 -4.91 -30.11
CA PHE A 137 0.83 -4.48 -30.04
C PHE A 137 1.79 -5.28 -30.91
N GLY A 138 1.32 -6.32 -31.61
CA GLY A 138 2.17 -7.19 -32.43
C GLY A 138 3.19 -7.99 -31.59
N GLU A 139 2.94 -8.19 -30.31
CA GLU A 139 3.89 -8.85 -29.41
C GLU A 139 3.74 -10.37 -29.41
N LYS A 140 4.87 -11.08 -29.34
CA LYS A 140 4.86 -12.57 -29.31
C LYS A 140 4.40 -13.11 -27.97
N ASN A 141 4.81 -12.47 -26.87
CA ASN A 141 4.58 -12.95 -25.50
C ASN A 141 3.61 -12.07 -24.73
N LEU A 142 2.76 -12.69 -23.93
CA LEU A 142 1.88 -11.98 -22.99
C LEU A 142 2.72 -11.36 -21.88
N LYS A 143 2.59 -10.04 -21.69
CA LYS A 143 3.25 -9.27 -20.64
C LYS A 143 2.26 -8.81 -19.58
N GLN A 144 2.77 -8.39 -18.42
CA GLN A 144 1.94 -7.84 -17.35
C GLN A 144 1.17 -6.60 -17.81
N VAL A 145 1.76 -5.74 -18.63
CA VAL A 145 1.09 -4.55 -19.17
C VAL A 145 -0.22 -4.88 -19.88
N HIS A 146 -0.29 -5.97 -20.66
CA HIS A 146 -1.53 -6.36 -21.35
C HIS A 146 -2.66 -6.72 -20.38
N ARG A 147 -2.32 -7.38 -19.25
CA ARG A 147 -3.28 -7.69 -18.19
C ARG A 147 -3.75 -6.43 -17.46
N THR A 148 -2.82 -5.49 -17.24
CA THR A 148 -3.15 -4.20 -16.62
C THR A 148 -4.06 -3.39 -17.52
N LEU A 149 -3.82 -3.34 -18.83
CA LEU A 149 -4.68 -2.63 -19.78
C LEU A 149 -6.11 -3.18 -19.80
N VAL A 150 -6.28 -4.50 -19.73
CA VAL A 150 -7.61 -5.13 -19.59
C VAL A 150 -8.32 -4.63 -18.33
N ALA A 151 -7.61 -4.58 -17.20
CA ALA A 151 -8.18 -4.11 -15.96
C ALA A 151 -8.50 -2.61 -16.01
N VAL A 152 -7.63 -1.79 -16.59
CA VAL A 152 -7.87 -0.35 -16.77
C VAL A 152 -9.09 -0.11 -17.62
N GLU A 153 -9.21 -0.75 -18.78
CA GLU A 153 -10.35 -0.64 -19.67
C GLU A 153 -11.66 -1.08 -18.98
N HIS A 154 -11.62 -2.18 -18.23
CA HIS A 154 -12.80 -2.67 -17.52
C HIS A 154 -13.30 -1.69 -16.46
N PHE A 155 -12.38 -1.10 -15.68
CA PHE A 155 -12.73 -0.22 -14.56
C PHE A 155 -12.90 1.24 -14.94
N TYR A 156 -12.33 1.68 -16.06
CA TYR A 156 -12.41 3.09 -16.51
C TYR A 156 -13.86 3.59 -16.63
N ASN A 157 -14.74 2.76 -17.16
CA ASN A 157 -16.16 3.10 -17.31
C ASN A 157 -16.94 3.09 -15.98
N ILE A 158 -16.32 2.60 -14.90
CA ILE A 158 -16.95 2.51 -13.57
C ILE A 158 -16.50 3.66 -12.67
N GLY A 159 -15.26 4.14 -12.86
CA GLY A 159 -14.69 5.21 -12.06
C GLY A 159 -13.21 5.46 -12.31
N ASN A 160 -12.59 6.26 -11.45
CA ASN A 160 -11.18 6.58 -11.57
C ASN A 160 -10.31 5.34 -11.30
N VAL A 161 -9.31 5.12 -12.15
CA VAL A 161 -8.37 4.00 -12.03
C VAL A 161 -6.99 4.51 -11.65
N LEU A 162 -6.43 3.98 -10.57
CA LEU A 162 -5.07 4.24 -10.13
C LEU A 162 -4.23 2.96 -10.30
N VAL A 163 -3.19 3.02 -11.13
CA VAL A 163 -2.23 1.91 -11.32
C VAL A 163 -0.98 2.18 -10.51
N LEU A 164 -0.69 1.32 -9.54
CA LEU A 164 0.52 1.41 -8.72
C LEU A 164 1.63 0.56 -9.36
N CYS A 165 2.80 1.15 -9.52
CA CYS A 165 3.99 0.51 -10.07
C CYS A 165 5.11 0.48 -9.05
N ASP A 166 5.93 -0.56 -9.09
CA ASP A 166 7.08 -0.75 -8.20
C ASP A 166 8.26 0.20 -8.51
N LYS A 167 8.36 0.67 -9.77
CA LYS A 167 9.44 1.52 -10.27
C LYS A 167 8.92 2.60 -11.21
N PRO A 168 9.58 3.78 -11.24
CA PRO A 168 9.25 4.86 -12.17
C PRO A 168 9.27 4.41 -13.64
N ASP A 169 10.30 3.68 -14.07
CA ASP A 169 10.42 3.17 -15.44
C ASP A 169 9.25 2.26 -15.85
N THR A 170 8.72 1.50 -14.88
CA THR A 170 7.54 0.67 -15.09
C THR A 170 6.31 1.55 -15.31
N ALA A 171 6.15 2.61 -14.53
CA ALA A 171 5.05 3.55 -14.68
C ALA A 171 5.09 4.25 -16.05
N GLU A 172 6.25 4.76 -16.46
CA GLU A 172 6.41 5.37 -17.80
C GLU A 172 6.05 4.41 -18.93
N LYS A 173 6.47 3.15 -18.80
CA LYS A 173 6.15 2.11 -19.78
C LYS A 173 4.65 1.84 -19.85
N TYR A 174 3.96 1.81 -18.72
CA TYR A 174 2.51 1.65 -18.70
C TYR A 174 1.80 2.83 -19.34
N VAL A 175 2.23 4.06 -19.09
CA VAL A 175 1.66 5.26 -19.71
C VAL A 175 1.83 5.22 -21.23
N LYS A 176 3.03 4.90 -21.76
CA LYS A 176 3.28 4.78 -23.19
C LYS A 176 2.38 3.72 -23.85
N ASN A 177 2.25 2.55 -23.21
CA ASN A 177 1.37 1.49 -23.74
C ASN A 177 -0.11 1.88 -23.66
N LEU A 178 -0.53 2.62 -22.62
CA LEU A 178 -1.90 3.10 -22.50
C LEU A 178 -2.26 4.09 -23.61
N ILE A 179 -1.36 5.04 -23.91
CA ILE A 179 -1.53 6.00 -24.99
C ILE A 179 -1.64 5.26 -26.33
N GLU A 180 -0.68 4.38 -26.65
CA GLU A 180 -0.69 3.59 -27.89
C GLU A 180 -1.94 2.71 -28.01
N TYR A 181 -2.39 2.13 -26.91
CA TYR A 181 -3.62 1.33 -26.88
C TYR A 181 -4.85 2.19 -27.15
N ASN A 182 -4.93 3.39 -26.56
CA ASN A 182 -6.03 4.32 -26.79
C ASN A 182 -6.06 4.83 -28.23
N GLU A 183 -4.91 5.17 -28.81
CA GLU A 183 -4.81 5.58 -30.22
C GLU A 183 -5.35 4.53 -31.19
N LYS A 184 -5.21 3.24 -30.84
CA LYS A 184 -5.69 2.12 -31.67
C LYS A 184 -7.14 1.73 -31.43
N ASN A 185 -7.71 2.07 -30.26
CA ASN A 185 -9.03 1.55 -29.85
C ASN A 185 -10.00 2.64 -29.33
N SER A 186 -9.55 3.89 -29.16
CA SER A 186 -10.36 5.06 -28.74
C SER A 186 -11.23 4.79 -27.48
N PHE A 187 -10.72 4.00 -26.52
CA PHE A 187 -11.53 3.58 -25.36
C PHE A 187 -11.68 4.68 -24.29
N LEU A 188 -10.79 5.69 -24.29
CA LEU A 188 -10.88 6.85 -23.40
C LEU A 188 -11.80 7.97 -23.91
N GLU A 189 -12.32 7.84 -25.12
CA GLU A 189 -13.16 8.86 -25.78
C GLU A 189 -14.66 8.54 -25.62
N ASN A 190 -14.99 7.40 -25.05
CA ASN A 190 -16.35 6.94 -24.75
C ASN A 190 -16.63 7.10 -23.25
#